data_f481b2976f9a743f4e8f1b7b5e79092f
#
_entry.id   f481b2976f9a743f4e8f1b7b5e79092f
#
_cell.length_a   1.000
_cell.length_b   1.000
_cell.length_c   1.000
_cell.angle_alpha   90.00
_cell.angle_beta   90.00
_cell.angle_gamma   90.00
#
_symmetry.space_group_name_H-M   'P 1'
#
loop_
_entity.id
_entity.type
_entity.pdbx_description
1 polymer ?
#
loop_
_entity_poly.entity_id
_entity_poly.type
_entity_poly.pdbx_seq_one_letter_code
_entity_poly.pdbx_strand_id
1 'polypeptide(L)'
;MMLKLKDLGEPEEFWYYFEQISKIPRCSRFEERIRNYIKEEGEKLGFKTYIDKVGNLAIDIPAKNTQKEKIILQCHMDMVCEKNDDVEHDFSKDPLKLKIIDVDNEQWLTAEGTTLGADDGTGICFNLVLMKNIHDGALNFDSLSIRLIFTVLEEFNLGGAKGIDKSLVDANLLINLDSGGEGVITNGCTGGIGFIADIITKPIPVSSFQTNLIPLKISLFGLIGGHSGGDINRGRGSANKLLSHLLWKLNKTFTIHVNSISGGNAANAITREANAIIYIKEEEFIEIKSICHTLFIELKKMYEGIENNMQISIEKVYRNDIDTVFSEEIQGKLLDLLYIIPCGPLSIHPKIRTYAFTSTNIGILKTEKDYLRIRMLHRSFNKFFNEKTCEEVITLLKMSGLEMTRTITGMYPPWEPKFDSRLLNLAKGAHFELFDKEPRVTVIQGGLECTLLINLDPKMEAIAIGPINKNIHSPNERLNIKSVGKTWNFLQKILKKLD
;
A
#
# COMPACT_ATOMS: atom_id res chain seq x y z
N MET A 1 -33.94 9.17 -14.42
CA MET A 1 -33.25 9.34 -15.71
C MET A 1 -32.14 8.28 -15.75
N MET A 2 -32.13 7.35 -16.72
CA MET A 2 -31.04 6.37 -16.80
C MET A 2 -29.74 7.11 -17.05
N LEU A 3 -28.71 6.82 -16.25
CA LEU A 3 -27.37 7.38 -16.36
C LEU A 3 -26.81 6.98 -17.75
N LYS A 4 -26.55 7.94 -18.63
CA LYS A 4 -25.89 7.68 -19.91
C LYS A 4 -24.43 8.04 -19.77
N LEU A 5 -23.61 7.07 -19.40
CA LEU A 5 -22.17 7.28 -19.18
C LEU A 5 -21.44 7.81 -20.42
N LYS A 6 -21.88 7.45 -21.64
CA LYS A 6 -21.29 7.91 -22.89
C LYS A 6 -21.30 9.43 -23.09
N ASP A 7 -22.13 10.15 -22.37
CA ASP A 7 -22.23 11.60 -22.46
C ASP A 7 -21.27 12.34 -21.50
N LEU A 8 -20.35 11.61 -20.84
CA LEU A 8 -19.42 12.16 -19.83
C LEU A 8 -18.14 12.79 -20.42
N GLY A 9 -17.98 12.76 -21.72
CA GLY A 9 -16.84 13.36 -22.44
C GLY A 9 -15.94 12.33 -23.12
N GLU A 10 -14.89 12.85 -23.77
CA GLU A 10 -13.96 12.03 -24.56
C GLU A 10 -12.95 11.24 -23.67
N PRO A 11 -12.61 10.02 -24.11
CA PRO A 11 -13.18 9.28 -25.21
C PRO A 11 -14.51 8.61 -24.82
N GLU A 12 -15.55 8.71 -25.66
CA GLU A 12 -16.89 8.13 -25.38
C GLU A 12 -16.80 6.61 -25.15
N GLU A 13 -15.94 5.91 -25.89
CA GLU A 13 -15.72 4.47 -25.78
C GLU A 13 -15.21 4.06 -24.40
N PHE A 14 -14.47 4.93 -23.70
CA PHE A 14 -14.03 4.67 -22.33
C PHE A 14 -15.22 4.46 -21.41
N TRP A 15 -16.20 5.34 -21.48
CA TRP A 15 -17.38 5.28 -20.65
C TRP A 15 -18.28 4.10 -20.99
N TYR A 16 -18.35 3.74 -22.29
CA TYR A 16 -18.99 2.51 -22.71
C TYR A 16 -18.31 1.28 -22.08
N TYR A 17 -17.01 1.14 -22.23
CA TYR A 17 -16.28 0.02 -21.64
C TYR A 17 -16.34 0.01 -20.13
N PHE A 18 -16.25 1.16 -19.47
CA PHE A 18 -16.36 1.26 -18.01
C PHE A 18 -17.73 0.76 -17.52
N GLU A 19 -18.80 1.10 -18.23
CA GLU A 19 -20.13 0.57 -17.93
C GLU A 19 -20.20 -0.96 -18.12
N GLN A 20 -19.56 -1.52 -19.18
CA GLN A 20 -19.57 -2.96 -19.41
C GLN A 20 -18.79 -3.71 -18.31
N ILE A 21 -17.57 -3.29 -17.98
CA ILE A 21 -16.76 -3.97 -16.96
C ILE A 21 -17.38 -3.84 -15.56
N SER A 22 -18.12 -2.77 -15.27
CA SER A 22 -18.85 -2.60 -14.01
C SER A 22 -20.01 -3.58 -13.84
N LYS A 23 -20.46 -4.21 -14.91
CA LYS A 23 -21.46 -5.29 -14.87
C LYS A 23 -20.85 -6.66 -14.61
N ILE A 24 -19.52 -6.78 -14.67
CA ILE A 24 -18.79 -8.05 -14.57
C ILE A 24 -18.16 -8.14 -13.19
N PRO A 25 -18.57 -9.07 -12.32
CA PRO A 25 -17.88 -9.37 -11.08
C PRO A 25 -16.41 -9.71 -11.30
N ARG A 26 -15.51 -9.00 -10.59
CA ARG A 26 -14.06 -9.12 -10.78
C ARG A 26 -13.25 -8.92 -9.50
N CYS A 27 -13.78 -9.34 -8.35
CA CYS A 27 -12.98 -9.38 -7.12
C CYS A 27 -11.73 -10.24 -7.30
N SER A 28 -10.66 -9.94 -6.57
CA SER A 28 -9.45 -10.78 -6.56
C SER A 28 -9.79 -12.27 -6.37
N ARG A 29 -9.19 -13.13 -7.16
CA ARG A 29 -9.44 -14.59 -7.31
C ARG A 29 -10.67 -14.97 -8.15
N PHE A 30 -11.41 -14.01 -8.69
CA PHE A 30 -12.60 -14.25 -9.51
C PHE A 30 -12.55 -13.50 -10.84
N GLU A 31 -11.34 -13.32 -11.40
CA GLU A 31 -11.08 -12.51 -12.59
C GLU A 31 -11.40 -13.23 -13.91
N GLU A 32 -11.81 -14.49 -13.87
CA GLU A 32 -12.02 -15.28 -15.09
C GLU A 32 -13.05 -14.64 -16.05
N ARG A 33 -14.15 -14.09 -15.53
CA ARG A 33 -15.19 -13.47 -16.34
C ARG A 33 -14.70 -12.21 -17.05
N ILE A 34 -14.02 -11.33 -16.33
CA ILE A 34 -13.46 -10.11 -16.91
C ILE A 34 -12.34 -10.42 -17.90
N ARG A 35 -11.48 -11.38 -17.58
CA ARG A 35 -10.44 -11.86 -18.51
C ARG A 35 -11.02 -12.37 -19.81
N ASN A 36 -12.07 -13.20 -19.74
CA ASN A 36 -12.73 -13.72 -20.93
C ASN A 36 -13.37 -12.61 -21.75
N TYR A 37 -14.03 -11.64 -21.13
CA TYR A 37 -14.57 -10.46 -21.80
C TYR A 37 -13.49 -9.67 -22.54
N ILE A 38 -12.37 -9.34 -21.90
CA ILE A 38 -11.26 -8.59 -22.51
C ILE A 38 -10.64 -9.40 -23.67
N LYS A 39 -10.46 -10.70 -23.46
CA LYS A 39 -9.95 -11.61 -24.49
C LYS A 39 -10.86 -11.63 -25.72
N GLU A 40 -12.17 -11.79 -25.52
CA GLU A 40 -13.16 -11.80 -26.60
C GLU A 40 -13.19 -10.48 -27.36
N GLU A 41 -13.09 -9.33 -26.69
CA GLU A 41 -13.00 -8.02 -27.33
C GLU A 41 -11.73 -7.93 -28.20
N GLY A 42 -10.58 -8.37 -27.69
CA GLY A 42 -9.33 -8.40 -28.47
C GLY A 42 -9.42 -9.31 -29.71
N GLU A 43 -9.97 -10.51 -29.56
CA GLU A 43 -10.13 -11.47 -30.66
C GLU A 43 -11.14 -10.99 -31.72
N LYS A 44 -12.25 -10.36 -31.32
CA LYS A 44 -13.21 -9.72 -32.25
C LYS A 44 -12.56 -8.64 -33.13
N LEU A 45 -11.60 -7.91 -32.55
CA LEU A 45 -10.84 -6.89 -33.25
C LEU A 45 -9.64 -7.46 -34.05
N GLY A 46 -9.44 -8.79 -34.04
CA GLY A 46 -8.41 -9.49 -34.82
C GLY A 46 -7.02 -9.53 -34.16
N PHE A 47 -6.90 -9.18 -32.91
CA PHE A 47 -5.63 -9.21 -32.18
C PHE A 47 -5.35 -10.60 -31.59
N LYS A 48 -4.05 -10.95 -31.50
CA LYS A 48 -3.62 -12.21 -30.86
C LYS A 48 -3.62 -12.07 -29.34
N THR A 49 -4.20 -13.07 -28.68
CA THR A 49 -4.32 -13.13 -27.23
C THR A 49 -3.52 -14.29 -26.65
N TYR A 50 -2.98 -14.14 -25.45
CA TYR A 50 -2.20 -15.14 -24.73
C TYR A 50 -2.61 -15.12 -23.26
N ILE A 51 -2.79 -16.29 -22.67
CA ILE A 51 -3.06 -16.44 -21.24
C ILE A 51 -1.93 -17.28 -20.64
N ASP A 52 -1.30 -16.80 -19.59
CA ASP A 52 -0.29 -17.56 -18.88
C ASP A 52 -0.90 -18.51 -17.82
N LYS A 53 -0.03 -19.27 -17.15
CA LYS A 53 -0.47 -20.29 -16.17
C LYS A 53 -1.15 -19.70 -14.93
N VAL A 54 -0.85 -18.43 -14.59
CA VAL A 54 -1.44 -17.75 -13.43
C VAL A 54 -2.79 -17.13 -13.79
N GLY A 55 -3.02 -16.87 -15.07
CA GLY A 55 -4.23 -16.29 -15.61
C GLY A 55 -4.07 -14.84 -16.07
N ASN A 56 -2.86 -14.32 -16.16
CA ASN A 56 -2.62 -13.04 -16.82
C ASN A 56 -2.92 -13.14 -18.30
N LEU A 57 -3.49 -12.08 -18.85
CA LEU A 57 -3.82 -11.97 -20.27
C LEU A 57 -2.85 -10.98 -20.94
N ALA A 58 -2.33 -11.35 -22.09
CA ALA A 58 -1.61 -10.44 -22.98
C ALA A 58 -2.28 -10.36 -24.34
N ILE A 59 -2.28 -9.18 -24.96
CA ILE A 59 -2.81 -8.92 -26.29
C ILE A 59 -1.77 -8.18 -27.09
N ASP A 60 -1.41 -8.70 -28.28
CA ASP A 60 -0.42 -8.10 -29.16
C ASP A 60 -1.06 -7.24 -30.24
N ILE A 61 -0.64 -5.98 -30.33
CA ILE A 61 -0.96 -5.04 -31.40
C ILE A 61 0.32 -4.83 -32.21
N PRO A 62 0.43 -5.41 -33.40
CA PRO A 62 1.63 -5.30 -34.23
C PRO A 62 1.78 -3.89 -34.82
N ALA A 63 3.03 -3.46 -35.05
CA ALA A 63 3.30 -2.30 -35.86
C ALA A 63 2.77 -2.51 -37.29
N LYS A 64 2.31 -1.44 -37.92
CA LYS A 64 1.73 -1.50 -39.29
C LYS A 64 2.78 -1.86 -40.34
N ASN A 65 4.01 -1.34 -40.16
CA ASN A 65 5.15 -1.57 -41.05
C ASN A 65 6.25 -2.35 -40.32
N THR A 66 7.49 -1.90 -40.39
CA THR A 66 8.63 -2.55 -39.73
C THR A 66 8.71 -2.13 -38.27
N GLN A 67 8.57 -3.07 -37.35
CA GLN A 67 8.71 -2.79 -35.92
C GLN A 67 10.12 -2.28 -35.59
N LYS A 68 10.21 -1.09 -34.97
CA LYS A 68 11.42 -0.49 -34.43
C LYS A 68 11.42 -0.44 -32.91
N GLU A 69 10.25 -0.28 -32.32
CA GLU A 69 10.09 -0.18 -30.87
C GLU A 69 8.93 -1.10 -30.41
N LYS A 70 9.01 -1.54 -29.16
CA LYS A 70 7.92 -2.28 -28.50
C LYS A 70 7.71 -1.74 -27.11
N ILE A 71 6.43 -1.51 -26.76
CA ILE A 71 6.03 -1.04 -25.44
C ILE A 71 4.97 -1.96 -24.83
N ILE A 72 5.05 -2.12 -23.51
CA ILE A 72 3.98 -2.73 -22.71
C ILE A 72 3.11 -1.63 -22.11
N LEU A 73 1.78 -1.79 -22.24
CA LEU A 73 0.80 -1.09 -21.44
C LEU A 73 0.20 -2.09 -20.45
N GLN A 74 0.32 -1.83 -19.15
CA GLN A 74 -0.06 -2.79 -18.13
C GLN A 74 -1.09 -2.20 -17.18
N CYS A 75 -2.08 -3.02 -16.82
CA CYS A 75 -3.11 -2.78 -15.81
C CYS A 75 -3.49 -4.09 -15.12
N HIS A 76 -4.21 -4.01 -13.99
CA HIS A 76 -4.76 -5.22 -13.36
C HIS A 76 -6.28 -5.37 -13.57
N MET A 77 -6.75 -6.63 -13.52
CA MET A 77 -8.14 -6.97 -13.81
C MET A 77 -9.02 -7.02 -12.57
N ASP A 78 -8.44 -7.37 -11.43
CA ASP A 78 -9.17 -7.47 -10.17
C ASP A 78 -9.52 -6.11 -9.57
N MET A 79 -10.31 -6.11 -8.54
CA MET A 79 -10.64 -4.94 -7.72
C MET A 79 -10.86 -5.36 -6.27
N VAL A 80 -10.64 -4.45 -5.34
CA VAL A 80 -11.08 -4.60 -3.95
C VAL A 80 -12.61 -4.54 -3.90
N CYS A 81 -13.23 -5.53 -3.24
CA CYS A 81 -14.67 -5.66 -3.12
C CYS A 81 -15.11 -5.32 -1.69
N GLU A 82 -15.38 -4.04 -1.46
CA GLU A 82 -15.84 -3.51 -0.17
C GLU A 82 -17.19 -2.80 -0.33
N LYS A 83 -18.04 -2.90 0.69
CA LYS A 83 -19.34 -2.23 0.75
C LYS A 83 -19.66 -1.72 2.13
N ASN A 84 -20.57 -0.75 2.22
CA ASN A 84 -21.13 -0.31 3.49
C ASN A 84 -22.00 -1.42 4.11
N ASP A 85 -22.06 -1.48 5.43
CA ASP A 85 -22.81 -2.50 6.17
C ASP A 85 -24.32 -2.49 5.88
N ASP A 86 -24.87 -1.33 5.53
CA ASP A 86 -26.29 -1.11 5.20
C ASP A 86 -26.64 -1.37 3.72
N VAL A 87 -25.65 -1.76 2.90
CA VAL A 87 -25.83 -2.02 1.46
C VAL A 87 -25.97 -3.51 1.17
N GLU A 88 -27.10 -3.87 0.56
CA GLU A 88 -27.30 -5.22 0.05
C GLU A 88 -26.70 -5.36 -1.37
N HIS A 89 -25.57 -6.04 -1.47
CA HIS A 89 -24.85 -6.28 -2.72
C HIS A 89 -24.04 -7.58 -2.61
N ASP A 90 -24.10 -8.41 -3.65
CA ASP A 90 -23.33 -9.64 -3.77
C ASP A 90 -22.30 -9.51 -4.91
N PHE A 91 -21.07 -9.24 -4.58
CA PHE A 91 -19.98 -9.07 -5.55
C PHE A 91 -19.71 -10.30 -6.44
N SER A 92 -20.28 -11.45 -6.16
CA SER A 92 -20.12 -12.63 -7.04
C SER A 92 -21.03 -12.61 -8.26
N LYS A 93 -22.07 -11.77 -8.27
CA LYS A 93 -23.11 -11.79 -9.32
C LYS A 93 -23.69 -10.42 -9.65
N ASP A 94 -23.76 -9.48 -8.69
CA ASP A 94 -24.46 -8.22 -8.90
C ASP A 94 -23.59 -7.19 -9.62
N PRO A 95 -24.12 -6.46 -10.61
CA PRO A 95 -23.41 -5.35 -11.23
C PRO A 95 -23.29 -4.16 -10.27
N LEU A 96 -22.21 -3.39 -10.40
CA LEU A 96 -22.03 -2.15 -9.64
C LEU A 96 -23.09 -1.12 -10.08
N LYS A 97 -23.67 -0.41 -9.11
CA LYS A 97 -24.63 0.66 -9.37
C LYS A 97 -23.90 2.01 -9.47
N LEU A 98 -23.59 2.40 -10.69
CA LEU A 98 -22.83 3.62 -10.95
C LEU A 98 -23.69 4.87 -10.76
N LYS A 99 -23.09 5.92 -10.23
CA LYS A 99 -23.70 7.26 -10.11
C LYS A 99 -22.68 8.38 -10.30
N ILE A 100 -23.17 9.54 -10.74
CA ILE A 100 -22.39 10.78 -10.82
C ILE A 100 -22.69 11.60 -9.57
N ILE A 101 -21.64 12.19 -9.01
CA ILE A 101 -21.72 13.14 -7.90
C ILE A 101 -20.93 14.39 -8.22
N ASP A 102 -21.37 15.53 -7.70
CA ASP A 102 -20.65 16.80 -7.76
C ASP A 102 -19.91 17.02 -6.43
N VAL A 103 -18.60 17.20 -6.50
CA VAL A 103 -17.75 17.50 -5.34
C VAL A 103 -16.81 18.64 -5.71
N ASP A 104 -16.80 19.73 -4.97
CA ASP A 104 -15.95 20.90 -5.19
C ASP A 104 -16.05 21.48 -6.63
N ASN A 105 -17.27 21.52 -7.19
CA ASN A 105 -17.59 21.94 -8.57
C ASN A 105 -16.97 21.06 -9.66
N GLU A 106 -16.60 19.83 -9.34
CA GLU A 106 -16.15 18.82 -10.30
C GLU A 106 -17.08 17.61 -10.29
N GLN A 107 -17.27 17.03 -11.47
CA GLN A 107 -18.05 15.79 -11.62
C GLN A 107 -17.18 14.55 -11.41
N TRP A 108 -17.72 13.64 -10.62
CA TRP A 108 -17.08 12.39 -10.26
C TRP A 108 -18.01 11.22 -10.51
N LEU A 109 -17.46 10.12 -11.08
CA LEU A 109 -18.13 8.83 -11.12
C LEU A 109 -17.83 8.06 -9.83
N THR A 110 -18.85 7.44 -9.23
CA THR A 110 -18.74 6.56 -8.05
C THR A 110 -19.76 5.43 -8.13
N ALA A 111 -19.75 4.51 -7.19
CA ALA A 111 -20.74 3.45 -7.03
C ALA A 111 -21.60 3.69 -5.78
N GLU A 112 -22.83 3.13 -5.76
CA GLU A 112 -23.75 3.29 -4.64
C GLU A 112 -23.42 2.35 -3.50
N GLY A 113 -22.63 2.85 -2.53
CA GLY A 113 -22.31 2.15 -1.29
C GLY A 113 -21.38 0.95 -1.44
N THR A 114 -20.73 0.80 -2.60
CA THR A 114 -19.68 -0.19 -2.88
C THR A 114 -18.43 0.51 -3.40
N THR A 115 -17.29 -0.19 -3.43
CA THR A 115 -16.15 0.20 -4.25
C THR A 115 -16.56 0.37 -5.71
N LEU A 116 -15.91 1.29 -6.42
CA LEU A 116 -16.16 1.60 -7.83
C LEU A 116 -15.37 0.68 -8.76
N GLY A 117 -14.18 0.27 -8.32
CA GLY A 117 -13.20 -0.45 -9.12
C GLY A 117 -12.62 0.38 -10.27
N ALA A 118 -12.49 1.70 -10.10
CA ALA A 118 -11.72 2.54 -11.00
C ALA A 118 -10.23 2.21 -10.93
N ASP A 119 -9.79 1.70 -9.82
CA ASP A 119 -8.56 0.98 -9.55
C ASP A 119 -8.74 -0.52 -9.89
N ASP A 120 -8.15 -1.11 -10.96
CA ASP A 120 -7.59 -0.44 -12.13
C ASP A 120 -8.48 -0.65 -13.37
N GLY A 121 -9.80 -0.51 -13.19
CA GLY A 121 -10.78 -0.52 -14.31
C GLY A 121 -10.49 0.58 -15.32
N THR A 122 -9.84 1.66 -14.91
CA THR A 122 -9.44 2.73 -15.83
C THR A 122 -8.37 2.28 -16.80
N GLY A 123 -7.37 1.54 -16.36
CA GLY A 123 -6.35 0.94 -17.22
C GLY A 123 -6.92 -0.09 -18.18
N ILE A 124 -7.88 -0.94 -17.72
CA ILE A 124 -8.60 -1.85 -18.60
C ILE A 124 -9.28 -1.06 -19.72
N CYS A 125 -10.02 0.00 -19.38
CA CYS A 125 -10.77 0.79 -20.37
C CYS A 125 -9.86 1.49 -21.36
N PHE A 126 -8.75 2.09 -20.92
CA PHE A 126 -7.78 2.72 -21.83
C PHE A 126 -7.21 1.72 -22.82
N ASN A 127 -6.89 0.51 -22.40
CA ASN A 127 -6.40 -0.55 -23.26
C ASN A 127 -7.46 -1.02 -24.27
N LEU A 128 -8.73 -1.15 -23.86
CA LEU A 128 -9.85 -1.50 -24.75
C LEU A 128 -10.12 -0.40 -25.78
N VAL A 129 -10.12 0.87 -25.37
CA VAL A 129 -10.26 2.03 -26.27
C VAL A 129 -9.12 2.08 -27.27
N LEU A 130 -7.89 1.81 -26.83
CA LEU A 130 -6.71 1.79 -27.71
C LEU A 130 -6.86 0.72 -28.80
N MET A 131 -7.25 -0.50 -28.44
CA MET A 131 -7.51 -1.58 -29.40
C MET A 131 -8.57 -1.18 -30.42
N LYS A 132 -9.69 -0.63 -29.95
CA LYS A 132 -10.80 -0.19 -30.79
C LYS A 132 -10.37 0.89 -31.79
N ASN A 133 -9.70 1.93 -31.30
CA ASN A 133 -9.25 3.04 -32.13
C ASN A 133 -8.19 2.63 -33.17
N ILE A 134 -7.35 1.66 -32.87
CA ILE A 134 -6.38 1.10 -33.83
C ILE A 134 -7.11 0.26 -34.88
N HIS A 135 -8.05 -0.61 -34.47
CA HIS A 135 -8.84 -1.41 -35.39
C HIS A 135 -9.64 -0.54 -36.36
N ASP A 136 -10.29 0.51 -35.88
CA ASP A 136 -11.13 1.40 -36.69
C ASP A 136 -10.29 2.39 -37.53
N GLY A 137 -8.97 2.40 -37.36
CA GLY A 137 -8.06 3.28 -38.10
C GLY A 137 -8.01 4.72 -37.59
N ALA A 138 -8.63 5.03 -36.44
CA ALA A 138 -8.55 6.32 -35.78
C ALA A 138 -7.17 6.59 -35.19
N LEU A 139 -6.45 5.54 -34.80
CA LEU A 139 -5.05 5.54 -34.38
C LEU A 139 -4.27 4.55 -35.26
N ASN A 140 -3.05 4.95 -35.64
CA ASN A 140 -2.14 4.09 -36.39
C ASN A 140 -0.72 4.29 -35.87
N PHE A 141 0.02 3.19 -35.77
CA PHE A 141 1.45 3.19 -35.41
C PHE A 141 2.22 2.44 -36.49
N ASP A 142 3.14 3.16 -37.15
CA ASP A 142 3.90 2.60 -38.26
C ASP A 142 5.02 1.69 -37.82
N SER A 143 5.72 2.05 -36.73
CA SER A 143 6.89 1.33 -36.25
C SER A 143 6.81 0.89 -34.77
N LEU A 144 5.80 1.34 -34.03
CA LEU A 144 5.58 0.97 -32.64
C LEU A 144 4.67 -0.26 -32.55
N SER A 145 5.11 -1.35 -31.95
CA SER A 145 4.25 -2.45 -31.52
C SER A 145 3.90 -2.29 -30.05
N ILE A 146 2.68 -2.67 -29.69
CA ILE A 146 2.16 -2.52 -28.33
C ILE A 146 1.74 -3.88 -27.82
N ARG A 147 2.18 -4.24 -26.61
CA ARG A 147 1.64 -5.39 -25.88
C ARG A 147 0.83 -4.87 -24.71
N LEU A 148 -0.45 -5.23 -24.65
CA LEU A 148 -1.30 -4.96 -23.51
C LEU A 148 -1.19 -6.13 -22.54
N ILE A 149 -0.92 -5.85 -21.28
CA ILE A 149 -0.88 -6.87 -20.22
C ILE A 149 -1.94 -6.54 -19.18
N PHE A 150 -2.79 -7.52 -18.91
CA PHE A 150 -3.82 -7.48 -17.90
C PHE A 150 -3.49 -8.53 -16.84
N THR A 151 -3.11 -8.11 -15.65
CA THR A 151 -2.74 -9.01 -14.57
C THR A 151 -3.92 -9.39 -13.69
N VAL A 152 -3.80 -10.50 -12.97
CA VAL A 152 -4.74 -10.97 -11.95
C VAL A 152 -4.12 -10.79 -10.56
N LEU A 153 -4.95 -10.80 -9.51
CA LEU A 153 -4.49 -10.85 -8.11
C LEU A 153 -3.54 -9.70 -7.72
N GLU A 154 -3.68 -8.52 -8.31
CA GLU A 154 -2.85 -7.38 -7.91
C GLU A 154 -3.12 -7.03 -6.45
N GLU A 155 -4.39 -6.82 -6.11
CA GLU A 155 -4.88 -6.45 -4.78
C GLU A 155 -4.65 -7.57 -3.75
N PHE A 156 -4.36 -8.77 -4.24
CA PHE A 156 -3.98 -9.92 -3.42
C PHE A 156 -2.47 -10.23 -3.57
N ASN A 157 -1.62 -9.39 -2.98
CA ASN A 157 -0.16 -9.57 -2.91
C ASN A 157 0.58 -9.49 -4.26
N LEU A 158 0.11 -8.76 -5.26
CA LEU A 158 0.71 -8.67 -6.60
C LEU A 158 0.85 -10.07 -7.25
N GLY A 159 -0.16 -10.95 -7.04
CA GLY A 159 -0.05 -12.38 -7.32
C GLY A 159 0.19 -12.68 -8.80
N GLY A 160 -0.50 -11.97 -9.69
CA GLY A 160 -0.36 -12.12 -11.14
C GLY A 160 1.04 -11.76 -11.62
N ALA A 161 1.53 -10.58 -11.27
CA ALA A 161 2.87 -10.14 -11.67
C ALA A 161 4.00 -10.99 -11.08
N LYS A 162 3.83 -11.56 -9.87
CA LYS A 162 4.79 -12.51 -9.29
C LYS A 162 4.91 -13.80 -10.09
N GLY A 163 3.82 -14.26 -10.68
CA GLY A 163 3.77 -15.52 -11.43
C GLY A 163 3.77 -15.33 -12.95
N ILE A 164 3.92 -14.11 -13.45
CA ILE A 164 3.83 -13.82 -14.87
C ILE A 164 4.87 -14.60 -15.68
N ASP A 165 4.44 -15.14 -16.81
CA ASP A 165 5.37 -15.78 -17.75
C ASP A 165 6.29 -14.70 -18.35
N LYS A 166 7.61 -14.90 -18.22
CA LYS A 166 8.61 -13.97 -18.72
C LYS A 166 8.45 -13.68 -20.22
N SER A 167 7.94 -14.63 -21.00
CA SER A 167 7.69 -14.45 -22.44
C SER A 167 6.64 -13.38 -22.75
N LEU A 168 5.76 -13.04 -21.78
CA LEU A 168 4.81 -11.96 -21.90
C LEU A 168 5.45 -10.58 -21.66
N VAL A 169 6.62 -10.52 -21.01
CA VAL A 169 7.32 -9.29 -20.65
C VAL A 169 8.48 -9.04 -21.63
N ASP A 170 8.18 -9.05 -22.92
CA ASP A 170 9.16 -8.90 -24.00
C ASP A 170 9.08 -7.49 -24.62
N ALA A 171 9.53 -6.49 -23.87
CA ALA A 171 9.68 -5.11 -24.35
C ALA A 171 10.65 -4.33 -23.44
N ASN A 172 11.26 -3.28 -23.98
CA ASN A 172 12.18 -2.41 -23.23
C ASN A 172 11.47 -1.22 -22.55
N LEU A 173 10.21 -0.98 -22.89
CA LEU A 173 9.42 0.14 -22.40
C LEU A 173 8.12 -0.37 -21.76
N LEU A 174 7.73 0.24 -20.64
CA LEU A 174 6.53 -0.09 -19.89
C LEU A 174 5.80 1.19 -19.44
N ILE A 175 4.52 1.28 -19.73
CA ILE A 175 3.61 2.23 -19.07
C ILE A 175 2.61 1.42 -18.26
N ASN A 176 2.64 1.58 -16.94
CA ASN A 176 1.60 1.09 -16.07
C ASN A 176 0.48 2.13 -15.99
N LEU A 177 -0.76 1.68 -16.02
CA LEU A 177 -1.96 2.55 -16.03
C LEU A 177 -2.64 2.65 -14.66
N ASP A 178 -2.03 2.01 -13.67
CA ASP A 178 -2.50 1.89 -12.28
C ASP A 178 -1.80 2.90 -11.35
N SER A 179 -1.73 4.13 -11.75
CA SER A 179 -1.18 5.20 -10.89
C SER A 179 -1.79 6.51 -11.31
N GLY A 180 -1.88 7.47 -10.43
CA GLY A 180 -2.62 8.56 -10.91
C GLY A 180 -2.50 9.94 -10.30
N GLY A 181 -3.15 10.76 -11.03
CA GLY A 181 -3.31 12.17 -10.82
C GLY A 181 -3.06 12.95 -12.09
N GLU A 182 -3.86 13.95 -12.33
CA GLU A 182 -3.67 14.85 -13.47
C GLU A 182 -2.27 15.51 -13.43
N GLY A 183 -1.51 15.35 -14.51
CA GLY A 183 -0.17 15.89 -14.60
C GLY A 183 0.84 15.25 -13.64
N VAL A 184 0.61 14.02 -13.24
CA VAL A 184 1.52 13.24 -12.40
C VAL A 184 2.10 12.08 -13.21
N ILE A 185 3.41 11.90 -13.13
CA ILE A 185 4.13 10.74 -13.65
C ILE A 185 4.81 10.05 -12.47
N THR A 186 4.44 8.83 -12.18
CA THR A 186 5.13 7.99 -11.19
C THR A 186 6.32 7.31 -11.87
N ASN A 187 7.49 7.43 -11.26
CA ASN A 187 8.77 6.95 -11.80
C ASN A 187 9.53 6.06 -10.82
N GLY A 188 8.84 5.41 -9.93
CA GLY A 188 9.44 4.50 -8.96
C GLY A 188 8.55 4.20 -7.78
N CYS A 189 8.81 3.07 -7.14
CA CYS A 189 8.13 2.70 -5.90
C CYS A 189 9.06 1.93 -4.96
N THR A 190 8.72 1.93 -3.66
CA THR A 190 9.51 1.17 -2.69
C THR A 190 9.27 -0.32 -2.84
N GLY A 191 10.33 -1.11 -2.65
CA GLY A 191 10.21 -2.50 -2.27
C GLY A 191 9.79 -2.66 -0.81
N GLY A 192 9.45 -3.89 -0.43
CA GLY A 192 9.04 -4.21 0.93
C GLY A 192 9.59 -5.54 1.41
N ILE A 193 9.94 -5.62 2.70
CA ILE A 193 10.28 -6.86 3.41
C ILE A 193 9.45 -6.91 4.68
N GLY A 194 8.50 -7.86 4.72
CA GLY A 194 7.75 -8.16 5.93
C GLY A 194 8.58 -9.06 6.86
N PHE A 195 8.50 -8.80 8.16
CA PHE A 195 9.26 -9.50 9.17
C PHE A 195 8.41 -9.78 10.41
N ILE A 196 8.50 -10.99 10.93
CA ILE A 196 7.87 -11.40 12.20
C ILE A 196 8.95 -11.95 13.13
N ALA A 197 8.93 -11.52 14.38
CA ALA A 197 9.64 -12.14 15.48
C ALA A 197 8.65 -12.51 16.60
N ASP A 198 8.67 -13.77 17.01
CA ASP A 198 7.94 -14.27 18.18
C ASP A 198 8.95 -14.52 19.30
N ILE A 199 8.97 -13.63 20.28
CA ILE A 199 9.92 -13.61 21.39
C ILE A 199 9.31 -14.38 22.58
N ILE A 200 9.98 -15.41 23.04
CA ILE A 200 9.51 -16.25 24.15
C ILE A 200 9.55 -15.45 25.46
N THR A 201 8.40 -15.33 26.13
CA THR A 201 8.25 -14.47 27.33
C THR A 201 8.47 -15.21 28.65
N LYS A 202 8.45 -16.56 28.64
CA LYS A 202 8.60 -17.40 29.85
C LYS A 202 7.74 -16.90 31.01
N PRO A 203 6.41 -16.86 30.86
CA PRO A 203 5.51 -16.24 31.81
C PRO A 203 5.58 -16.97 33.17
N ILE A 204 5.56 -16.18 34.27
CA ILE A 204 5.55 -16.66 35.64
C ILE A 204 4.26 -16.22 36.33
N PRO A 205 3.70 -17.05 37.28
CA PRO A 205 2.51 -16.67 38.00
C PRO A 205 2.70 -15.42 38.87
N VAL A 206 1.72 -14.53 38.89
CA VAL A 206 1.74 -13.34 39.79
C VAL A 206 1.74 -13.80 41.26
N SER A 207 1.11 -14.92 41.57
CA SER A 207 1.10 -15.53 42.91
C SER A 207 2.49 -15.94 43.43
N SER A 208 3.51 -16.00 42.57
CA SER A 208 4.89 -16.27 43.00
C SER A 208 5.58 -15.08 43.70
N PHE A 209 5.02 -13.87 43.59
CA PHE A 209 5.53 -12.69 44.28
C PHE A 209 5.00 -12.62 45.71
N GLN A 210 5.88 -12.30 46.68
CA GLN A 210 5.52 -12.19 48.10
C GLN A 210 4.81 -10.87 48.45
N THR A 211 4.66 -9.95 47.50
CA THR A 211 4.05 -8.64 47.67
C THR A 211 2.66 -8.60 47.05
N ASN A 212 1.76 -7.81 47.63
CA ASN A 212 0.44 -7.58 47.06
C ASN A 212 0.59 -6.66 45.83
N LEU A 213 0.44 -7.25 44.63
CA LEU A 213 0.53 -6.54 43.35
C LEU A 213 -0.86 -6.28 42.78
N ILE A 214 -1.08 -5.10 42.24
CA ILE A 214 -2.30 -4.71 41.54
C ILE A 214 -2.07 -4.56 40.05
N PRO A 215 -2.98 -5.03 39.19
CA PRO A 215 -2.89 -4.83 37.75
C PRO A 215 -3.30 -3.42 37.34
N LEU A 216 -2.47 -2.80 36.50
CA LEU A 216 -2.67 -1.49 35.94
C LEU A 216 -2.64 -1.56 34.42
N LYS A 217 -3.69 -1.04 33.76
CA LYS A 217 -3.72 -0.87 32.31
C LYS A 217 -3.26 0.52 31.93
N ILE A 218 -2.28 0.60 31.06
CA ILE A 218 -1.82 1.84 30.43
C ILE A 218 -2.23 1.77 28.98
N SER A 219 -2.99 2.75 28.49
CA SER A 219 -3.47 2.84 27.12
C SER A 219 -3.05 4.17 26.49
N LEU A 220 -2.46 4.12 25.32
CA LEU A 220 -2.13 5.27 24.49
C LEU A 220 -2.99 5.20 23.22
N PHE A 221 -3.73 6.26 22.91
CA PHE A 221 -4.71 6.26 21.82
C PHE A 221 -4.95 7.66 21.26
N GLY A 222 -5.80 7.75 20.21
CA GLY A 222 -6.14 9.01 19.58
C GLY A 222 -5.08 9.53 18.60
N LEU A 223 -4.10 8.71 18.21
CA LEU A 223 -3.14 9.05 17.18
C LEU A 223 -3.76 8.94 15.78
N ILE A 224 -3.22 9.70 14.83
CA ILE A 224 -3.71 9.74 13.44
C ILE A 224 -3.51 8.38 12.74
N GLY A 225 -2.33 7.78 12.93
CA GLY A 225 -1.95 6.57 12.20
C GLY A 225 -1.73 6.84 10.71
N GLY A 226 -2.05 5.89 9.84
CA GLY A 226 -1.95 6.00 8.39
C GLY A 226 -1.16 4.87 7.75
N HIS A 227 -0.92 4.96 6.44
CA HIS A 227 -0.16 3.98 5.70
C HIS A 227 1.34 4.06 5.99
N SER A 228 1.98 2.94 6.35
CA SER A 228 3.41 2.89 6.72
C SER A 228 4.39 3.17 5.57
N GLY A 229 3.88 3.38 4.38
CA GLY A 229 4.60 3.95 3.24
C GLY A 229 4.26 5.43 3.09
N GLY A 230 3.13 5.77 2.49
CA GLY A 230 2.75 7.14 2.09
C GLY A 230 2.69 8.18 3.22
N ASP A 231 2.50 7.74 4.48
CA ASP A 231 2.39 8.65 5.62
C ASP A 231 3.58 8.58 6.60
N ILE A 232 4.56 7.68 6.37
CA ILE A 232 5.64 7.40 7.32
C ILE A 232 6.55 8.61 7.60
N ASN A 233 6.69 9.51 6.63
CA ASN A 233 7.52 10.72 6.72
C ASN A 233 6.74 11.97 7.11
N ARG A 234 5.46 11.84 7.50
CA ARG A 234 4.62 12.98 7.93
C ARG A 234 4.79 13.34 9.41
N GLY A 235 5.76 12.73 10.09
CA GLY A 235 6.03 12.99 11.51
C GLY A 235 4.99 12.40 12.45
N ARG A 236 4.12 11.48 11.99
CA ARG A 236 3.10 10.85 12.84
C ARG A 236 3.71 9.93 13.88
N GLY A 237 3.10 9.88 15.06
CA GLY A 237 3.50 9.00 16.15
C GLY A 237 3.09 7.55 15.90
N SER A 238 3.91 6.59 16.35
CA SER A 238 3.54 5.18 16.45
C SER A 238 3.23 4.85 17.90
N ALA A 239 1.97 4.47 18.18
CA ALA A 239 1.55 4.13 19.55
C ALA A 239 2.39 3.00 20.16
N ASN A 240 2.76 1.99 19.34
CA ASN A 240 3.64 0.90 19.77
C ASN A 240 5.00 1.45 20.27
N LYS A 241 5.58 2.38 19.54
CA LYS A 241 6.90 2.95 19.90
C LYS A 241 6.83 3.86 21.13
N LEU A 242 5.78 4.68 21.21
CA LEU A 242 5.56 5.58 22.34
C LEU A 242 5.27 4.84 23.64
N LEU A 243 4.42 3.80 23.58
CA LEU A 243 4.15 2.93 24.73
C LEU A 243 5.41 2.18 25.17
N SER A 244 6.21 1.67 24.22
CA SER A 244 7.48 1.02 24.54
C SER A 244 8.45 1.94 25.26
N HIS A 245 8.53 3.21 24.86
CA HIS A 245 9.33 4.22 25.55
C HIS A 245 8.84 4.43 27.00
N LEU A 246 7.54 4.56 27.18
CA LEU A 246 6.93 4.77 28.49
C LEU A 246 7.19 3.58 29.43
N LEU A 247 6.96 2.35 28.96
CA LEU A 247 7.23 1.15 29.75
C LEU A 247 8.71 0.99 30.09
N TRP A 248 9.60 1.31 29.15
CA TRP A 248 11.04 1.29 29.39
C TRP A 248 11.45 2.27 30.50
N LYS A 249 10.92 3.49 30.48
CA LYS A 249 11.18 4.50 31.52
C LYS A 249 10.64 4.06 32.89
N LEU A 250 9.42 3.52 32.94
CA LEU A 250 8.84 3.00 34.19
C LEU A 250 9.69 1.87 34.76
N ASN A 251 10.17 0.95 33.94
CA ASN A 251 10.99 -0.18 34.37
C ASN A 251 12.38 0.23 34.89
N LYS A 252 12.87 1.45 34.54
CA LYS A 252 14.11 2.00 35.08
C LYS A 252 13.92 2.69 36.46
N THR A 253 12.67 3.06 36.78
CA THR A 253 12.35 3.84 37.98
C THR A 253 11.66 2.98 39.06
N PHE A 254 10.82 2.07 38.63
CA PHE A 254 9.99 1.20 39.50
C PHE A 254 10.22 -0.27 39.20
N THR A 255 9.88 -1.12 40.15
CA THR A 255 9.73 -2.56 39.91
C THR A 255 8.34 -2.82 39.35
N ILE A 256 8.24 -2.79 38.03
CA ILE A 256 6.99 -3.18 37.33
C ILE A 256 7.11 -4.61 36.80
N HIS A 257 5.97 -5.32 36.68
CA HIS A 257 5.94 -6.64 36.07
C HIS A 257 4.94 -6.60 34.90
N VAL A 258 5.43 -6.83 33.69
CA VAL A 258 4.62 -6.73 32.46
C VAL A 258 3.86 -8.04 32.25
N ASN A 259 2.53 -7.95 32.19
CA ASN A 259 1.66 -9.06 31.77
C ASN A 259 1.52 -9.11 30.25
N SER A 260 1.16 -7.97 29.64
CA SER A 260 0.89 -7.94 28.21
C SER A 260 1.18 -6.58 27.58
N ILE A 261 1.53 -6.62 26.29
CA ILE A 261 1.65 -5.44 25.41
C ILE A 261 0.86 -5.76 24.14
N SER A 262 0.01 -4.84 23.72
CA SER A 262 -0.77 -4.99 22.50
C SER A 262 -0.95 -3.65 21.78
N GLY A 263 -0.74 -3.64 20.46
CA GLY A 263 -1.01 -2.47 19.63
C GLY A 263 -0.88 -2.76 18.15
N GLY A 264 -1.82 -2.21 17.37
CA GLY A 264 -1.91 -2.38 15.93
C GLY A 264 -2.46 -3.74 15.48
N ASN A 265 -2.97 -3.76 14.25
CA ASN A 265 -3.59 -4.94 13.63
C ASN A 265 -3.08 -5.20 12.20
N ALA A 266 -2.30 -4.29 11.63
CA ALA A 266 -1.78 -4.41 10.26
C ALA A 266 -0.31 -3.97 10.17
N ALA A 267 0.54 -4.78 9.51
CA ALA A 267 1.97 -4.49 9.38
C ALA A 267 2.25 -3.21 8.56
N ASN A 268 1.39 -2.91 7.60
CA ASN A 268 1.48 -1.75 6.71
C ASN A 268 0.77 -0.49 7.24
N ALA A 269 0.33 -0.49 8.50
CA ALA A 269 -0.26 0.67 9.15
C ALA A 269 0.63 1.21 10.28
N ILE A 270 0.71 2.54 10.40
CA ILE A 270 1.28 3.22 11.57
C ILE A 270 0.29 3.02 12.72
N THR A 271 0.75 2.49 13.84
CA THR A 271 -0.12 2.09 14.95
C THR A 271 -0.73 3.29 15.64
N ARG A 272 -2.07 3.33 15.72
CA ARG A 272 -2.86 4.43 16.30
C ARG A 272 -3.11 4.28 17.80
N GLU A 273 -3.11 3.04 18.28
CA GLU A 273 -3.47 2.68 19.66
C GLU A 273 -2.58 1.56 20.13
N ALA A 274 -2.15 1.63 21.38
CA ALA A 274 -1.42 0.55 22.04
C ALA A 274 -1.74 0.56 23.52
N ASN A 275 -1.73 -0.63 24.13
CA ASN A 275 -1.94 -0.77 25.55
C ASN A 275 -1.00 -1.82 26.15
N ALA A 276 -0.75 -1.68 27.44
CA ALA A 276 -0.06 -2.68 28.23
C ALA A 276 -0.79 -2.90 29.56
N ILE A 277 -0.71 -4.12 30.06
CA ILE A 277 -1.09 -4.45 31.43
C ILE A 277 0.20 -4.73 32.19
N ILE A 278 0.39 -4.04 33.28
CA ILE A 278 1.52 -4.20 34.20
C ILE A 278 1.02 -4.44 35.60
N TYR A 279 1.79 -5.15 36.42
CA TYR A 279 1.57 -5.27 37.83
C TYR A 279 2.56 -4.38 38.61
N ILE A 280 2.05 -3.70 39.63
CA ILE A 280 2.78 -2.76 40.45
C ILE A 280 2.41 -2.95 41.92
N LYS A 281 3.23 -2.44 42.85
CA LYS A 281 2.78 -2.32 44.23
C LYS A 281 1.68 -1.26 44.34
N GLU A 282 0.66 -1.51 45.16
CA GLU A 282 -0.46 -0.58 45.27
C GLU A 282 -0.06 0.81 45.77
N GLU A 283 0.91 0.89 46.66
CA GLU A 283 1.45 2.13 47.20
C GLU A 283 2.13 3.02 46.16
N GLU A 284 2.66 2.44 45.07
CA GLU A 284 3.33 3.14 43.97
C GLU A 284 2.36 3.71 42.92
N PHE A 285 1.05 3.37 42.98
CA PHE A 285 0.07 3.73 41.96
C PHE A 285 0.02 5.22 41.63
N ILE A 286 -0.04 6.09 42.68
CA ILE A 286 -0.16 7.53 42.50
C ILE A 286 1.08 8.10 41.82
N GLU A 287 2.27 7.65 42.27
CA GLU A 287 3.53 8.11 41.73
C GLU A 287 3.74 7.66 40.29
N ILE A 288 3.47 6.38 39.96
CA ILE A 288 3.52 5.83 38.59
C ILE A 288 2.58 6.60 37.68
N LYS A 289 1.34 6.87 38.11
CA LYS A 289 0.37 7.64 37.36
C LYS A 289 0.88 9.07 37.07
N SER A 290 1.48 9.74 38.06
CA SER A 290 2.07 11.07 37.91
C SER A 290 3.22 11.06 36.90
N ILE A 291 4.13 10.10 37.00
CA ILE A 291 5.27 9.98 36.06
C ILE A 291 4.79 9.66 34.64
N CYS A 292 3.81 8.76 34.47
CA CYS A 292 3.22 8.51 33.17
C CYS A 292 2.65 9.77 32.53
N HIS A 293 1.92 10.60 33.30
CA HIS A 293 1.41 11.88 32.80
C HIS A 293 2.51 12.87 32.43
N THR A 294 3.56 12.95 33.23
CA THR A 294 4.72 13.82 32.95
C THR A 294 5.42 13.40 31.65
N LEU A 295 5.72 12.11 31.49
CA LEU A 295 6.31 11.56 30.28
C LEU A 295 5.39 11.76 29.05
N PHE A 296 4.08 11.58 29.25
CA PHE A 296 3.11 11.81 28.19
C PHE A 296 3.08 13.26 27.72
N ILE A 297 3.17 14.24 28.62
CA ILE A 297 3.27 15.66 28.28
C ILE A 297 4.51 15.94 27.43
N GLU A 298 5.66 15.37 27.80
CA GLU A 298 6.91 15.52 27.04
C GLU A 298 6.78 14.88 25.64
N LEU A 299 6.20 13.68 25.55
CA LEU A 299 5.91 13.02 24.26
C LEU A 299 4.95 13.86 23.41
N LYS A 300 3.90 14.42 24.01
CA LYS A 300 2.93 15.25 23.29
C LYS A 300 3.56 16.51 22.70
N LYS A 301 4.49 17.14 23.38
CA LYS A 301 5.26 18.27 22.85
C LYS A 301 6.04 17.92 21.58
N MET A 302 6.61 16.70 21.50
CA MET A 302 7.36 16.26 20.30
C MET A 302 6.46 16.14 19.05
N TYR A 303 5.15 15.96 19.25
CA TYR A 303 4.17 15.79 18.18
C TYR A 303 3.16 16.94 18.10
N GLU A 304 3.53 18.10 18.66
CA GLU A 304 2.69 19.30 18.62
C GLU A 304 2.36 19.71 17.17
N GLY A 305 1.09 20.02 16.93
CA GLY A 305 0.60 20.33 15.58
C GLY A 305 0.30 19.10 14.69
N ILE A 306 0.74 17.89 15.10
CA ILE A 306 0.48 16.65 14.34
C ILE A 306 -0.51 15.77 15.11
N GLU A 307 -0.14 15.28 16.30
CA GLU A 307 -0.94 14.34 17.08
C GLU A 307 -1.79 15.06 18.15
N ASN A 308 -2.63 16.01 17.73
CA ASN A 308 -3.40 16.87 18.64
C ASN A 308 -4.37 16.09 19.54
N ASN A 309 -4.90 14.96 19.05
CA ASN A 309 -5.88 14.12 19.74
C ASN A 309 -5.25 12.97 20.55
N MET A 310 -3.90 12.90 20.62
CA MET A 310 -3.21 11.87 21.38
C MET A 310 -3.56 11.96 22.87
N GLN A 311 -3.91 10.83 23.47
CA GLN A 311 -4.37 10.69 24.85
C GLN A 311 -3.73 9.48 25.53
N ILE A 312 -3.67 9.53 26.86
CA ILE A 312 -3.25 8.43 27.73
C ILE A 312 -4.32 8.13 28.79
N SER A 313 -4.61 6.86 29.02
CA SER A 313 -5.42 6.39 30.16
C SER A 313 -4.58 5.46 31.02
N ILE A 314 -4.72 5.55 32.35
CA ILE A 314 -4.03 4.74 33.34
C ILE A 314 -5.05 4.33 34.38
N GLU A 315 -5.45 3.05 34.36
CA GLU A 315 -6.59 2.53 35.13
C GLU A 315 -6.23 1.22 35.84
N LYS A 316 -6.74 1.06 37.08
CA LYS A 316 -6.70 -0.24 37.77
C LYS A 316 -7.63 -1.22 37.01
N VAL A 317 -7.17 -2.44 36.80
CA VAL A 317 -7.93 -3.51 36.15
C VAL A 317 -8.47 -4.47 37.19
N TYR A 318 -9.75 -4.81 37.11
CA TYR A 318 -10.39 -5.78 37.96
C TYR A 318 -10.80 -7.01 37.13
N ARG A 319 -9.84 -7.90 36.86
CA ARG A 319 -10.08 -9.16 36.14
C ARG A 319 -9.41 -10.33 36.87
N ASN A 320 -10.09 -11.49 36.90
CA ASN A 320 -9.62 -12.69 37.58
C ASN A 320 -8.80 -13.62 36.67
N ASP A 321 -8.68 -13.31 35.38
CA ASP A 321 -8.04 -14.12 34.34
C ASP A 321 -6.62 -13.65 33.96
N ILE A 322 -6.08 -12.64 34.67
CA ILE A 322 -4.74 -12.10 34.47
C ILE A 322 -3.86 -12.58 35.62
N ASP A 323 -3.14 -13.66 35.41
CA ASP A 323 -2.44 -14.37 36.50
C ASP A 323 -0.92 -14.55 36.26
N THR A 324 -0.41 -14.13 35.11
CA THR A 324 1.00 -14.27 34.75
C THR A 324 1.63 -12.97 34.28
N VAL A 325 2.96 -12.87 34.42
CA VAL A 325 3.79 -11.77 33.92
C VAL A 325 5.02 -12.33 33.22
N PHE A 326 5.67 -11.54 32.38
CA PHE A 326 6.94 -11.94 31.79
C PHE A 326 7.98 -12.18 32.87
N SER A 327 8.85 -13.18 32.69
CA SER A 327 9.96 -13.36 33.65
C SER A 327 10.84 -12.11 33.69
N GLU A 328 11.39 -11.78 34.87
CA GLU A 328 12.19 -10.56 35.07
C GLU A 328 13.39 -10.49 34.13
N GLU A 329 14.08 -11.62 33.91
CA GLU A 329 15.19 -11.71 32.96
C GLU A 329 14.79 -11.31 31.53
N ILE A 330 13.62 -11.79 31.08
CA ILE A 330 13.12 -11.51 29.73
C ILE A 330 12.60 -10.09 29.63
N GLN A 331 11.83 -9.62 30.61
CA GLN A 331 11.21 -8.30 30.61
C GLN A 331 12.21 -7.17 30.38
N GLY A 332 13.31 -7.16 31.15
CA GLY A 332 14.31 -6.10 31.02
C GLY A 332 14.90 -6.02 29.62
N LYS A 333 15.35 -7.16 29.09
CA LYS A 333 15.90 -7.27 27.73
C LYS A 333 14.87 -6.90 26.65
N LEU A 334 13.61 -7.31 26.83
CA LEU A 334 12.52 -7.05 25.92
C LEU A 334 12.18 -5.56 25.87
N LEU A 335 12.06 -4.89 27.01
CA LEU A 335 11.80 -3.46 27.06
C LEU A 335 12.97 -2.64 26.49
N ASP A 336 14.23 -3.03 26.76
CA ASP A 336 15.41 -2.42 26.14
C ASP A 336 15.35 -2.59 24.60
N LEU A 337 15.02 -3.77 24.10
CA LEU A 337 14.84 -4.05 22.65
C LEU A 337 13.74 -3.18 22.03
N LEU A 338 12.54 -3.15 22.63
CA LEU A 338 11.41 -2.37 22.11
C LEU A 338 11.70 -0.86 22.11
N TYR A 339 12.51 -0.40 23.08
CA TYR A 339 12.94 0.99 23.16
C TYR A 339 13.89 1.37 22.02
N ILE A 340 14.87 0.51 21.66
CA ILE A 340 15.89 0.83 20.65
C ILE A 340 15.52 0.42 19.23
N ILE A 341 14.67 -0.60 19.05
CA ILE A 341 14.29 -1.09 17.70
C ILE A 341 13.74 0.06 16.84
N PRO A 342 14.24 0.28 15.61
CA PRO A 342 13.87 1.43 14.82
C PRO A 342 12.42 1.37 14.35
N CYS A 343 11.76 2.54 14.27
CA CYS A 343 10.42 2.71 13.73
C CYS A 343 10.27 4.13 13.17
N GLY A 344 9.84 4.24 11.92
CA GLY A 344 9.71 5.51 11.21
C GLY A 344 10.65 5.61 9.99
N PRO A 345 10.85 6.82 9.44
CA PRO A 345 11.80 7.07 8.37
C PRO A 345 13.24 6.93 8.90
N LEU A 346 14.07 6.19 8.13
CA LEU A 346 15.50 6.01 8.46
C LEU A 346 16.40 6.90 7.61
N SER A 347 15.98 7.20 6.39
CA SER A 347 16.67 8.14 5.50
C SER A 347 15.68 8.82 4.57
N ILE A 348 16.07 9.99 4.05
CA ILE A 348 15.24 10.81 3.16
C ILE A 348 15.70 10.62 1.71
N HIS A 349 14.76 10.62 0.77
CA HIS A 349 15.06 10.47 -0.65
C HIS A 349 15.90 11.66 -1.16
N PRO A 350 17.08 11.45 -1.78
CA PRO A 350 18.01 12.53 -2.11
C PRO A 350 17.45 13.53 -3.14
N LYS A 351 16.63 13.08 -4.09
CA LYS A 351 16.04 13.92 -5.13
C LYS A 351 14.62 14.39 -4.80
N ILE A 352 13.84 13.60 -4.04
CA ILE A 352 12.45 13.91 -3.68
C ILE A 352 12.35 13.92 -2.15
N ARG A 353 12.75 15.03 -1.53
CA ARG A 353 12.89 15.16 -0.07
C ARG A 353 11.58 15.00 0.72
N THR A 354 10.44 14.99 0.05
CA THR A 354 9.14 14.74 0.67
C THR A 354 8.88 13.27 0.97
N TYR A 355 9.78 12.37 0.56
CA TYR A 355 9.64 10.92 0.78
C TYR A 355 10.81 10.35 1.59
N ALA A 356 10.51 9.38 2.44
CA ALA A 356 11.53 8.54 3.05
C ALA A 356 12.16 7.64 1.98
N PHE A 357 13.49 7.62 1.89
CA PHE A 357 14.20 6.68 1.02
C PHE A 357 14.15 5.27 1.58
N THR A 358 14.37 5.15 2.89
CA THR A 358 14.26 3.90 3.64
C THR A 358 13.45 4.16 4.91
N SER A 359 12.57 3.24 5.26
CA SER A 359 11.74 3.31 6.46
C SER A 359 11.48 1.92 7.05
N THR A 360 11.10 1.89 8.31
CA THR A 360 10.63 0.68 8.98
C THR A 360 9.43 1.01 9.86
N ASN A 361 8.54 0.05 10.05
CA ASN A 361 7.33 0.23 10.85
C ASN A 361 7.09 -0.98 11.75
N ILE A 362 6.81 -0.74 13.02
CA ILE A 362 6.30 -1.75 13.96
C ILE A 362 4.78 -1.69 13.89
N GLY A 363 4.21 -2.44 12.96
CA GLY A 363 2.76 -2.41 12.73
C GLY A 363 1.95 -3.19 13.77
N ILE A 364 2.54 -4.25 14.35
CA ILE A 364 1.86 -5.07 15.37
C ILE A 364 2.82 -5.41 16.49
N LEU A 365 2.39 -5.15 17.72
CA LEU A 365 2.88 -5.79 18.94
C LEU A 365 1.71 -6.57 19.55
N LYS A 366 1.89 -7.85 19.89
CA LYS A 366 0.84 -8.63 20.50
C LYS A 366 1.41 -9.71 21.41
N THR A 367 1.07 -9.63 22.69
CA THR A 367 1.34 -10.72 23.63
C THR A 367 0.37 -11.86 23.36
N GLU A 368 0.89 -13.03 23.12
CA GLU A 368 0.21 -14.32 23.10
C GLU A 368 0.58 -15.08 24.37
N LYS A 369 0.07 -16.31 24.53
CA LYS A 369 0.23 -17.08 25.77
C LYS A 369 1.69 -17.19 26.23
N ASP A 370 2.61 -17.54 25.33
CA ASP A 370 3.99 -17.89 25.67
C ASP A 370 5.04 -16.99 24.97
N TYR A 371 4.60 -16.04 24.14
CA TYR A 371 5.49 -15.16 23.38
C TYR A 371 4.88 -13.77 23.14
N LEU A 372 5.75 -12.80 22.86
CA LEU A 372 5.38 -11.52 22.29
C LEU A 372 5.70 -11.53 20.78
N ARG A 373 4.67 -11.31 19.96
CA ARG A 373 4.82 -11.13 18.51
C ARG A 373 5.14 -9.68 18.16
N ILE A 374 6.21 -9.49 17.40
CA ILE A 374 6.55 -8.23 16.75
C ILE A 374 6.40 -8.45 15.25
N ARG A 375 5.53 -7.67 14.58
CA ARG A 375 5.42 -7.69 13.13
C ARG A 375 5.82 -6.33 12.56
N MET A 376 6.80 -6.37 11.66
CA MET A 376 7.41 -5.19 11.06
C MET A 376 7.30 -5.22 9.53
N LEU A 377 7.39 -4.04 8.94
CA LEU A 377 7.51 -3.88 7.49
C LEU A 377 8.61 -2.86 7.19
N HIS A 378 9.62 -3.31 6.47
CA HIS A 378 10.72 -2.49 5.98
C HIS A 378 10.45 -2.08 4.54
N ARG A 379 10.75 -0.83 4.17
CA ARG A 379 10.57 -0.30 2.82
C ARG A 379 11.78 0.51 2.39
N SER A 380 12.20 0.36 1.13
CA SER A 380 13.22 1.21 0.53
C SER A 380 13.03 1.31 -0.98
N PHE A 381 13.47 2.42 -1.58
CA PHE A 381 13.59 2.57 -3.04
C PHE A 381 14.79 1.81 -3.62
N ASN A 382 15.61 1.20 -2.79
CA ASN A 382 16.77 0.44 -3.20
C ASN A 382 16.81 -0.92 -2.50
N LYS A 383 17.06 -1.98 -3.26
CA LYS A 383 17.06 -3.37 -2.76
C LYS A 383 18.07 -3.57 -1.64
N PHE A 384 19.31 -3.11 -1.83
CA PHE A 384 20.39 -3.27 -0.83
C PHE A 384 20.01 -2.63 0.52
N PHE A 385 19.48 -1.40 0.50
CA PHE A 385 19.08 -0.72 1.74
C PHE A 385 17.87 -1.36 2.41
N ASN A 386 16.97 -1.98 1.64
CA ASN A 386 15.86 -2.72 2.21
C ASN A 386 16.31 -3.98 2.94
N GLU A 387 17.19 -4.77 2.30
CA GLU A 387 17.81 -5.96 2.88
C GLU A 387 18.67 -5.60 4.10
N LYS A 388 19.52 -4.57 3.99
CA LYS A 388 20.34 -4.04 5.08
C LYS A 388 19.50 -3.68 6.31
N THR A 389 18.39 -2.97 6.12
CA THR A 389 17.51 -2.60 7.25
C THR A 389 16.93 -3.83 7.95
N CYS A 390 16.50 -4.83 7.19
CA CYS A 390 16.02 -6.08 7.75
C CYS A 390 17.14 -6.82 8.53
N GLU A 391 18.35 -6.87 7.99
CA GLU A 391 19.51 -7.50 8.63
C GLU A 391 19.94 -6.75 9.91
N GLU A 392 19.88 -5.41 9.93
CA GLU A 392 20.14 -4.60 11.12
C GLU A 392 19.16 -4.91 12.24
N VAL A 393 17.86 -5.02 11.91
CA VAL A 393 16.83 -5.42 12.88
C VAL A 393 17.07 -6.84 13.38
N ILE A 394 17.38 -7.79 12.49
CA ILE A 394 17.70 -9.18 12.87
C ILE A 394 18.93 -9.22 13.78
N THR A 395 19.94 -8.41 13.50
CA THR A 395 21.17 -8.33 14.32
C THR A 395 20.85 -7.77 15.69
N LEU A 396 20.07 -6.71 15.77
CA LEU A 396 19.63 -6.13 17.04
C LEU A 396 18.85 -7.14 17.89
N LEU A 397 17.93 -7.89 17.27
CA LEU A 397 17.21 -8.97 17.93
C LEU A 397 18.13 -10.06 18.47
N LYS A 398 19.16 -10.47 17.72
CA LYS A 398 20.16 -11.43 18.18
C LYS A 398 20.97 -10.88 19.37
N MET A 399 21.38 -9.61 19.32
CA MET A 399 22.15 -8.96 20.39
C MET A 399 21.38 -8.87 21.71
N SER A 400 20.03 -8.86 21.67
CA SER A 400 19.20 -8.86 22.89
C SER A 400 19.39 -10.13 23.73
N GLY A 401 19.88 -11.23 23.14
CA GLY A 401 20.01 -12.52 23.79
C GLY A 401 18.67 -13.19 24.15
N LEU A 402 17.56 -12.68 23.57
CA LEU A 402 16.22 -13.25 23.76
C LEU A 402 16.02 -14.48 22.87
N GLU A 403 15.36 -15.49 23.40
CA GLU A 403 14.93 -16.65 22.63
C GLU A 403 13.74 -16.29 21.76
N MET A 404 13.80 -16.59 20.44
CA MET A 404 12.75 -16.21 19.49
C MET A 404 12.73 -17.08 18.24
N THR A 405 11.57 -17.12 17.57
CA THR A 405 11.45 -17.53 16.19
C THR A 405 11.37 -16.31 15.28
N ARG A 406 11.81 -16.46 14.04
CA ARG A 406 11.85 -15.34 13.06
C ARG A 406 11.39 -15.83 11.70
N THR A 407 10.58 -15.01 11.03
CA THR A 407 10.06 -15.32 9.68
C THR A 407 10.06 -14.06 8.83
N ILE A 408 10.60 -14.16 7.62
CA ILE A 408 10.42 -13.13 6.59
C ILE A 408 9.10 -13.43 5.87
N THR A 409 8.20 -12.45 5.83
CA THR A 409 6.88 -12.59 5.24
C THR A 409 6.69 -11.58 4.13
N GLY A 410 6.51 -12.05 2.90
CA GLY A 410 6.31 -11.17 1.75
C GLY A 410 7.53 -10.28 1.45
N MET A 411 8.18 -10.59 0.36
CA MET A 411 9.27 -9.77 -0.17
C MET A 411 8.90 -9.37 -1.59
N TYR A 412 9.04 -8.08 -1.91
CA TYR A 412 8.96 -7.59 -3.28
C TYR A 412 10.04 -6.54 -3.51
N PRO A 413 10.67 -6.57 -4.71
CA PRO A 413 11.77 -5.66 -5.03
C PRO A 413 11.28 -4.22 -5.17
N PRO A 414 12.14 -3.20 -5.06
CA PRO A 414 11.82 -1.83 -5.43
C PRO A 414 11.85 -1.64 -6.96
N TRP A 415 11.11 -0.65 -7.41
CA TRP A 415 11.35 0.01 -8.69
C TRP A 415 12.14 1.29 -8.41
N GLU A 416 13.47 1.22 -8.66
CA GLU A 416 14.35 2.36 -8.42
C GLU A 416 14.07 3.48 -9.44
N PRO A 417 13.86 4.73 -8.99
CA PRO A 417 13.51 5.83 -9.90
C PRO A 417 14.69 6.22 -10.80
N LYS A 418 14.46 6.20 -12.12
CA LYS A 418 15.40 6.63 -13.15
C LYS A 418 14.98 8.01 -13.70
N PHE A 419 15.49 9.11 -13.12
CA PHE A 419 15.06 10.47 -13.44
C PHE A 419 15.56 11.00 -14.81
N ASP A 420 16.45 10.29 -15.45
CA ASP A 420 17.09 10.59 -16.74
C ASP A 420 16.71 9.59 -17.84
N SER A 421 15.72 8.72 -17.61
CA SER A 421 15.28 7.74 -18.61
C SER A 421 14.67 8.43 -19.83
N ARG A 422 14.86 7.81 -21.01
CA ARG A 422 14.31 8.28 -22.28
C ARG A 422 12.79 8.37 -22.23
N LEU A 423 12.13 7.32 -21.72
CA LEU A 423 10.67 7.26 -21.63
C LEU A 423 10.11 8.39 -20.75
N LEU A 424 10.73 8.62 -19.58
CA LEU A 424 10.31 9.73 -18.69
C LEU A 424 10.48 11.10 -19.38
N ASN A 425 11.62 11.34 -20.02
CA ASN A 425 11.87 12.62 -20.70
C ASN A 425 10.92 12.85 -21.87
N LEU A 426 10.61 11.79 -22.63
CA LEU A 426 9.62 11.83 -23.69
C LEU A 426 8.22 12.13 -23.12
N ALA A 427 7.82 11.48 -22.04
CA ALA A 427 6.53 11.71 -21.38
C ALA A 427 6.42 13.15 -20.84
N LYS A 428 7.49 13.70 -20.22
CA LYS A 428 7.53 15.10 -19.79
C LYS A 428 7.30 16.06 -20.96
N GLY A 429 8.01 15.86 -22.07
CA GLY A 429 7.82 16.66 -23.28
C GLY A 429 6.42 16.54 -23.87
N ALA A 430 5.86 15.32 -23.89
CA ALA A 430 4.47 15.09 -24.33
C ALA A 430 3.44 15.83 -23.47
N HIS A 431 3.64 15.84 -22.15
CA HIS A 431 2.77 16.56 -21.22
C HIS A 431 2.86 18.08 -21.41
N PHE A 432 4.09 18.60 -21.52
CA PHE A 432 4.31 20.04 -21.74
C PHE A 432 3.66 20.53 -23.05
N GLU A 433 3.80 19.76 -24.14
CA GLU A 433 3.17 20.10 -25.43
C GLU A 433 1.64 20.11 -25.39
N LEU A 434 1.01 19.29 -24.52
CA LEU A 434 -0.45 19.22 -24.42
C LEU A 434 -1.05 20.26 -23.48
N PHE A 435 -0.34 20.58 -22.40
CA PHE A 435 -0.94 21.32 -21.28
C PHE A 435 -0.17 22.61 -20.92
N ASP A 436 0.91 22.93 -21.63
CA ASP A 436 1.82 24.07 -21.36
C ASP A 436 2.28 24.12 -19.89
N LYS A 437 2.49 22.92 -19.31
CA LYS A 437 2.87 22.73 -17.90
C LYS A 437 3.75 21.50 -17.72
N GLU A 438 4.82 21.64 -16.94
CA GLU A 438 5.64 20.49 -16.54
C GLU A 438 4.84 19.53 -15.66
N PRO A 439 4.89 18.22 -15.93
CA PRO A 439 4.27 17.25 -15.05
C PRO A 439 5.04 17.12 -13.74
N ARG A 440 4.34 16.75 -12.67
CA ARG A 440 4.96 16.42 -11.41
C ARG A 440 5.49 14.99 -11.47
N VAL A 441 6.80 14.81 -11.51
CA VAL A 441 7.42 13.48 -11.36
C VAL A 441 7.44 13.10 -9.88
N THR A 442 6.92 11.94 -9.56
CA THR A 442 6.79 11.44 -8.19
C THR A 442 7.22 9.98 -8.07
N VAL A 443 7.23 9.49 -6.85
CA VAL A 443 7.46 8.08 -6.48
C VAL A 443 6.39 7.65 -5.49
N ILE A 444 6.15 6.34 -5.35
CA ILE A 444 5.17 5.78 -4.42
C ILE A 444 5.90 5.00 -3.32
N GLN A 445 5.53 5.25 -2.06
CA GLN A 445 5.98 4.44 -0.93
C GLN A 445 5.05 3.25 -0.69
N GLY A 446 4.80 2.49 -1.72
CA GLY A 446 3.98 1.29 -1.81
C GLY A 446 4.53 0.36 -2.88
N GLY A 447 3.90 -0.77 -3.12
CA GLY A 447 4.20 -1.65 -4.25
C GLY A 447 3.37 -1.24 -5.47
N LEU A 448 3.94 -1.37 -6.65
CA LEU A 448 3.26 -1.40 -7.94
C LEU A 448 3.77 -2.61 -8.71
N GLU A 449 2.98 -3.17 -9.59
CA GLU A 449 3.38 -4.33 -10.39
C GLU A 449 4.58 -4.07 -11.31
N CYS A 450 4.81 -2.80 -11.69
CA CYS A 450 6.03 -2.37 -12.39
C CYS A 450 7.32 -2.93 -11.76
N THR A 451 7.37 -2.99 -10.42
CA THR A 451 8.56 -3.49 -9.72
C THR A 451 8.91 -4.92 -10.11
N LEU A 452 7.89 -5.78 -10.26
CA LEU A 452 8.07 -7.18 -10.60
C LEU A 452 8.40 -7.37 -12.08
N LEU A 453 7.74 -6.62 -12.95
CA LEU A 453 7.97 -6.65 -14.40
C LEU A 453 9.38 -6.15 -14.75
N ILE A 454 9.80 -5.02 -14.21
CA ILE A 454 11.17 -4.46 -14.39
C ILE A 454 12.24 -5.41 -13.84
N ASN A 455 11.95 -6.13 -12.76
CA ASN A 455 12.90 -7.08 -12.19
C ASN A 455 13.17 -8.29 -13.12
N LEU A 456 12.26 -8.58 -14.07
CA LEU A 456 12.48 -9.59 -15.12
C LEU A 456 13.42 -9.12 -16.22
N ASP A 457 13.45 -7.81 -16.49
CA ASP A 457 14.41 -7.15 -17.38
C ASP A 457 14.87 -5.78 -16.78
N PRO A 458 16.05 -5.74 -16.13
CA PRO A 458 16.58 -4.51 -15.53
C PRO A 458 16.87 -3.36 -16.52
N LYS A 459 16.89 -3.63 -17.83
CA LYS A 459 17.06 -2.61 -18.87
C LYS A 459 15.77 -1.87 -19.17
N MET A 460 14.62 -2.45 -18.80
CA MET A 460 13.31 -1.86 -19.03
C MET A 460 13.21 -0.47 -18.38
N GLU A 461 12.73 0.48 -19.15
CA GLU A 461 12.30 1.79 -18.64
C GLU A 461 10.81 1.79 -18.41
N ALA A 462 10.38 2.33 -17.27
CA ALA A 462 8.97 2.38 -16.94
C ALA A 462 8.56 3.75 -16.40
N ILE A 463 7.28 4.06 -16.61
CA ILE A 463 6.54 5.12 -15.94
C ILE A 463 5.15 4.57 -15.58
N ALA A 464 4.48 5.19 -14.60
CA ALA A 464 3.08 4.93 -14.35
C ALA A 464 2.29 6.24 -14.41
N ILE A 465 1.11 6.17 -15.03
CA ILE A 465 0.18 7.29 -15.23
C ILE A 465 -1.26 6.80 -15.03
N GLY A 466 -2.18 7.71 -14.79
CA GLY A 466 -3.61 7.40 -14.68
C GLY A 466 -4.43 8.65 -14.36
N PRO A 467 -5.76 8.54 -14.37
CA PRO A 467 -6.66 9.65 -14.01
C PRO A 467 -6.67 9.90 -12.49
N ILE A 468 -7.38 10.93 -12.07
CA ILE A 468 -7.56 11.21 -10.64
C ILE A 468 -8.59 10.23 -10.07
N ASN A 469 -8.12 9.31 -9.25
CA ASN A 469 -8.94 8.43 -8.44
C ASN A 469 -8.75 8.77 -6.96
N LYS A 470 -9.82 8.80 -6.19
CA LYS A 470 -9.79 9.10 -4.75
C LYS A 470 -10.53 8.06 -3.94
N ASN A 471 -10.04 7.85 -2.70
CA ASN A 471 -10.62 6.92 -1.73
C ASN A 471 -10.72 5.49 -2.26
N ILE A 472 -9.74 5.07 -3.06
CA ILE A 472 -9.61 3.69 -3.53
C ILE A 472 -9.75 2.71 -2.36
N HIS A 473 -10.17 1.49 -2.64
CA HIS A 473 -10.37 0.42 -1.64
C HIS A 473 -11.44 0.74 -0.59
N SER A 474 -12.37 1.64 -0.91
CA SER A 474 -13.48 1.98 -0.01
C SER A 474 -14.77 2.27 -0.77
N PRO A 475 -15.95 2.16 -0.12
CA PRO A 475 -17.24 2.53 -0.73
C PRO A 475 -17.38 4.02 -1.11
N ASN A 476 -16.39 4.84 -0.79
CA ASN A 476 -16.30 6.25 -1.18
C ASN A 476 -15.36 6.47 -2.38
N GLU A 477 -14.94 5.41 -3.04
CA GLU A 477 -14.11 5.46 -4.24
C GLU A 477 -14.79 6.29 -5.34
N ARG A 478 -14.02 7.19 -5.96
CA ARG A 478 -14.54 8.07 -7.01
C ARG A 478 -13.49 8.45 -8.03
N LEU A 479 -13.89 8.44 -9.30
CA LEU A 479 -13.09 8.77 -10.48
C LEU A 479 -13.46 10.17 -10.98
N ASN A 480 -12.49 11.06 -11.15
CA ASN A 480 -12.70 12.38 -11.72
C ASN A 480 -12.91 12.30 -13.24
N ILE A 481 -14.10 12.67 -13.69
CA ILE A 481 -14.54 12.50 -15.09
C ILE A 481 -13.61 13.25 -16.05
N LYS A 482 -13.30 14.53 -15.77
CA LYS A 482 -12.47 15.37 -16.63
C LYS A 482 -11.03 14.86 -16.77
N SER A 483 -10.51 14.23 -15.72
CA SER A 483 -9.14 13.71 -15.74
C SER A 483 -8.95 12.51 -16.67
N VAL A 484 -10.03 11.77 -16.97
CA VAL A 484 -10.00 10.61 -17.90
C VAL A 484 -9.58 11.07 -19.30
N GLY A 485 -10.25 12.08 -19.87
CA GLY A 485 -9.92 12.58 -21.20
C GLY A 485 -8.50 13.16 -21.29
N LYS A 486 -8.04 13.83 -20.22
CA LYS A 486 -6.67 14.36 -20.18
C LYS A 486 -5.64 13.23 -20.14
N THR A 487 -5.88 12.18 -19.36
CA THR A 487 -5.00 11.02 -19.31
C THR A 487 -4.97 10.28 -20.63
N TRP A 488 -6.12 10.12 -21.29
CA TRP A 488 -6.19 9.53 -22.63
C TRP A 488 -5.38 10.29 -23.66
N ASN A 489 -5.53 11.62 -23.73
CA ASN A 489 -4.76 12.46 -24.64
C ASN A 489 -3.26 12.38 -24.36
N PHE A 490 -2.89 12.29 -23.09
CA PHE A 490 -1.50 12.17 -22.68
C PHE A 490 -0.91 10.81 -23.10
N LEU A 491 -1.62 9.69 -22.86
CA LEU A 491 -1.21 8.36 -23.29
C LEU A 491 -1.01 8.30 -24.81
N GLN A 492 -2.00 8.78 -25.59
CA GLN A 492 -1.87 8.83 -27.04
C GLN A 492 -0.65 9.64 -27.50
N LYS A 493 -0.39 10.81 -26.87
CA LYS A 493 0.73 11.67 -27.23
C LYS A 493 2.07 10.98 -26.97
N ILE A 494 2.20 10.25 -25.86
CA ILE A 494 3.40 9.44 -25.57
C ILE A 494 3.59 8.38 -26.66
N LEU A 495 2.55 7.61 -26.98
CA LEU A 495 2.62 6.53 -27.99
C LEU A 495 2.97 7.08 -29.39
N LYS A 496 2.39 8.21 -29.79
CA LYS A 496 2.73 8.87 -31.06
C LYS A 496 4.17 9.40 -31.13
N LYS A 497 4.77 9.73 -29.99
CA LYS A 497 6.17 10.16 -29.94
C LYS A 497 7.16 8.99 -29.93
N LEU A 498 6.70 7.79 -29.60
CA LEU A 498 7.48 6.56 -29.64
C LEU A 498 7.46 5.90 -31.02
N ASP A 499 6.40 6.14 -31.81
CA ASP A 499 6.27 5.67 -33.19
C ASP A 499 7.16 6.45 -34.13
#